data_6cd8994d3e5f92f1403b5aa514dacb48
#
_entry.id   6cd8994d3e5f92f1403b5aa514dacb48
#
_cell.length_a   1.000
_cell.length_b   1.000
_cell.length_c   1.000
_cell.angle_alpha   90.00
_cell.angle_beta   90.00
_cell.angle_gamma   90.00
#
_symmetry.space_group_name_H-M   'P 1'
#
loop_
_entity.id
_entity.type
_entity.pdbx_description
1 polymer ?
#
loop_
_entity_poly.entity_id
_entity_poly.type
_entity_poly.pdbx_seq_one_letter_code
_entity_poly.pdbx_strand_id
1 'polypeptide(L)'
;MEFENKSGLITLIILIMASAVTLISQSIVTTSLPYYMDDFAISSATAQWTYSVFLLVLGVMIPPTAYITKRFKIKTILITSLILFIIGSLICFLSTNFEMLIVGRIMEAMGTGILMPIGQILIFRIMPEEKWGFFMGLMGFLVGIVPAMGPTIGGIIIDLFNWRVIFEFLAIITVVILVLSILLANFELETQNYPLDFPSLILSIIFCVGLMIGFSNIAEFGFSFIHVILPIIIGILTLIIFVKRQNKIENPLVNLIVLKNKYFVYGTVFAALLYFMMCGINVMVPLFVQNVAYYSPTESGLILFPAAIIMIVFNFISPIMADKIGVKPVLIVSSIMNIIGFACMMTYNMNSTFEYLLATQLIRGIGCGLGLSPAITWAMSVVADDVEDATAVNNTTRQVVGAIGSSVTVVIMQILANGNITHNQLSVNSFSMTSLMMIIITVVLLIITILFIKNKNDIVDD
;
A
#
# COMPACT_ATOMS: atom_id res chain seq x y z
N MET A 1 -29.70 9.97 -14.31
CA MET A 1 -28.91 10.24 -13.11
C MET A 1 -28.01 11.43 -13.41
N GLU A 2 -28.43 12.59 -13.05
CA GLU A 2 -27.59 13.78 -13.15
C GLU A 2 -26.61 13.75 -11.98
N PHE A 3 -25.33 13.69 -12.28
CA PHE A 3 -24.31 13.96 -11.28
C PHE A 3 -24.41 15.46 -10.97
N GLU A 4 -24.86 15.83 -9.79
CA GLU A 4 -25.01 17.22 -9.36
C GLU A 4 -23.70 18.02 -9.47
N ASN A 5 -22.55 17.34 -9.58
CA ASN A 5 -21.26 18.00 -9.74
C ASN A 5 -20.38 17.33 -10.82
N LYS A 6 -20.66 17.64 -12.10
CA LYS A 6 -19.84 17.16 -13.25
C LYS A 6 -18.36 17.52 -13.10
N SER A 7 -18.04 18.69 -12.54
CA SER A 7 -16.66 19.14 -12.33
C SER A 7 -15.93 18.26 -11.31
N GLY A 8 -16.61 17.86 -10.24
CA GLY A 8 -16.04 16.95 -9.24
C GLY A 8 -15.72 15.58 -9.81
N LEU A 9 -16.64 15.00 -10.62
CA LEU A 9 -16.42 13.71 -11.26
C LEU A 9 -15.23 13.74 -12.24
N ILE A 10 -15.11 14.79 -13.05
CA ILE A 10 -13.97 14.97 -13.98
C ILE A 10 -12.67 15.05 -13.18
N THR A 11 -12.63 15.84 -12.12
CA THR A 11 -11.45 15.98 -11.26
C THR A 11 -11.08 14.64 -10.60
N LEU A 12 -12.07 13.86 -10.15
CA LEU A 12 -11.86 12.52 -9.59
C LEU A 12 -11.27 11.55 -10.63
N ILE A 13 -11.79 11.53 -11.86
CA ILE A 13 -11.28 10.68 -12.94
C ILE A 13 -9.81 11.04 -13.26
N ILE A 14 -9.49 12.32 -13.38
CA ILE A 14 -8.12 12.78 -13.64
C ILE A 14 -7.20 12.34 -12.48
N LEU A 15 -7.65 12.46 -11.25
CA LEU A 15 -6.88 12.07 -10.06
C LEU A 15 -6.67 10.56 -9.99
N ILE A 16 -7.66 9.77 -10.38
CA ILE A 16 -7.55 8.31 -10.52
C ILE A 16 -6.51 7.96 -11.60
N MET A 17 -6.55 8.59 -12.76
CA MET A 17 -5.56 8.40 -13.83
C MET A 17 -4.15 8.79 -13.37
N ALA A 18 -4.01 9.92 -12.68
CA ALA A 18 -2.75 10.37 -12.10
C ALA A 18 -2.20 9.35 -11.09
N SER A 19 -3.04 8.87 -10.17
CA SER A 19 -2.65 7.85 -9.20
C SER A 19 -2.25 6.53 -9.88
N ALA A 20 -2.96 6.12 -10.92
CA ALA A 20 -2.62 4.90 -11.68
C ALA A 20 -1.23 5.01 -12.30
N VAL A 21 -0.93 6.08 -13.04
CA VAL A 21 0.38 6.24 -13.71
C VAL A 21 1.51 6.35 -12.69
N THR A 22 1.31 7.08 -11.60
CA THR A 22 2.35 7.21 -10.57
C THR A 22 2.58 5.89 -9.80
N LEU A 23 1.55 5.07 -9.61
CA LEU A 23 1.67 3.74 -8.99
C LEU A 23 2.35 2.71 -9.91
N ILE A 24 2.23 2.82 -11.25
CA ILE A 24 3.03 1.98 -12.18
C ILE A 24 4.52 2.15 -11.88
N SER A 25 4.99 3.38 -11.65
CA SER A 25 6.38 3.67 -11.32
C SER A 25 6.90 2.88 -10.13
N GLN A 26 6.05 2.54 -9.16
CA GLN A 26 6.45 1.73 -8.01
C GLN A 26 6.96 0.34 -8.42
N SER A 27 6.27 -0.33 -9.32
CA SER A 27 6.55 -1.74 -9.66
C SER A 27 7.34 -1.94 -10.94
N ILE A 28 7.26 -1.01 -11.88
CA ILE A 28 7.91 -1.11 -13.19
C ILE A 28 9.44 -1.22 -13.10
N VAL A 29 10.03 -0.62 -12.07
CA VAL A 29 11.49 -0.64 -11.84
C VAL A 29 12.02 -2.00 -11.38
N THR A 30 11.17 -2.92 -10.94
CA THR A 30 11.63 -4.24 -10.46
C THR A 30 12.27 -5.06 -11.58
N THR A 31 11.84 -4.87 -12.83
CA THR A 31 12.44 -5.50 -14.00
C THR A 31 13.75 -4.86 -14.42
N SER A 32 14.03 -3.64 -13.94
CA SER A 32 15.25 -2.90 -14.27
C SER A 32 16.42 -3.19 -13.33
N LEU A 33 16.19 -3.91 -12.22
CA LEU A 33 17.22 -4.14 -11.19
C LEU A 33 18.53 -4.74 -11.74
N PRO A 34 18.53 -5.78 -12.61
CA PRO A 34 19.75 -6.31 -13.18
C PRO A 34 20.53 -5.25 -13.99
N TYR A 35 19.82 -4.41 -14.73
CA TYR A 35 20.42 -3.36 -15.56
C TYR A 35 21.04 -2.24 -14.71
N TYR A 36 20.48 -1.93 -13.53
CA TYR A 36 21.08 -1.00 -12.57
C TYR A 36 22.37 -1.56 -11.99
N MET A 37 22.39 -2.89 -11.70
CA MET A 37 23.59 -3.56 -11.20
C MET A 37 24.73 -3.48 -12.20
N ASP A 38 24.44 -3.68 -13.49
CA ASP A 38 25.44 -3.66 -14.57
C ASP A 38 25.90 -2.22 -14.88
N ASP A 39 24.95 -1.28 -15.07
CA ASP A 39 25.27 0.10 -15.47
C ASP A 39 26.04 0.89 -14.39
N PHE A 40 25.69 0.65 -13.12
CA PHE A 40 26.29 1.38 -11.98
C PHE A 40 27.32 0.55 -11.18
N ALA A 41 27.57 -0.70 -11.58
CA ALA A 41 28.49 -1.63 -10.89
C ALA A 41 28.17 -1.78 -9.39
N ILE A 42 26.88 -1.96 -9.05
CA ILE A 42 26.37 -2.05 -7.67
C ILE A 42 25.81 -3.45 -7.35
N SER A 43 25.72 -3.77 -6.05
CA SER A 43 25.11 -5.02 -5.61
C SER A 43 23.59 -5.05 -5.81
N SER A 44 23.00 -6.25 -5.83
CA SER A 44 21.55 -6.41 -5.89
C SER A 44 20.82 -5.77 -4.69
N ALA A 45 21.41 -5.85 -3.50
CA ALA A 45 20.89 -5.19 -2.30
C ALA A 45 20.88 -3.66 -2.46
N THR A 46 21.92 -3.08 -3.05
CA THR A 46 21.99 -1.64 -3.35
C THR A 46 20.95 -1.28 -4.42
N ALA A 47 20.84 -2.03 -5.52
CA ALA A 47 19.87 -1.78 -6.58
C ALA A 47 18.43 -1.81 -6.06
N GLN A 48 18.10 -2.68 -5.11
CA GLN A 48 16.77 -2.79 -4.52
C GLN A 48 16.33 -1.51 -3.77
N TRP A 49 17.27 -0.63 -3.39
CA TRP A 49 16.93 0.66 -2.80
C TRP A 49 16.11 1.55 -3.74
N THR A 50 16.18 1.37 -5.06
CA THR A 50 15.30 2.08 -6.02
C THR A 50 13.83 1.82 -5.77
N TYR A 51 13.48 0.60 -5.36
CA TYR A 51 12.12 0.21 -4.97
C TYR A 51 11.82 0.60 -3.52
N SER A 52 12.73 0.29 -2.59
CA SER A 52 12.51 0.49 -1.16
C SER A 52 12.40 1.95 -0.77
N VAL A 53 13.22 2.85 -1.34
CA VAL A 53 13.13 4.29 -1.07
C VAL A 53 11.80 4.88 -1.54
N PHE A 54 11.27 4.40 -2.66
CA PHE A 54 9.98 4.83 -3.16
C PHE A 54 8.86 4.50 -2.15
N LEU A 55 8.81 3.26 -1.65
CA LEU A 55 7.84 2.86 -0.63
C LEU A 55 7.99 3.64 0.68
N LEU A 56 9.23 3.86 1.11
CA LEU A 56 9.53 4.63 2.31
C LEU A 56 9.01 6.07 2.20
N VAL A 57 9.35 6.76 1.11
CA VAL A 57 8.92 8.14 0.90
C VAL A 57 7.40 8.22 0.72
N LEU A 58 6.80 7.26 0.01
CA LEU A 58 5.34 7.16 -0.11
C LEU A 58 4.68 7.09 1.26
N GLY A 59 5.18 6.23 2.16
CA GLY A 59 4.68 6.12 3.54
C GLY A 59 4.85 7.40 4.36
N VAL A 60 5.99 8.10 4.20
CA VAL A 60 6.28 9.38 4.86
C VAL A 60 5.35 10.50 4.41
N MET A 61 4.90 10.48 3.15
CA MET A 61 4.04 11.52 2.58
C MET A 61 2.57 11.39 2.98
N ILE A 62 2.15 10.25 3.56
CA ILE A 62 0.75 10.02 3.94
C ILE A 62 0.29 10.92 5.11
N PRO A 63 0.97 11.00 6.27
CA PRO A 63 0.52 11.83 7.38
C PRO A 63 0.32 13.31 7.02
N PRO A 64 1.20 13.97 6.23
CA PRO A 64 0.99 15.35 5.81
C PRO A 64 -0.23 15.59 4.93
N THR A 65 -0.81 14.55 4.30
CA THR A 65 -1.92 14.74 3.34
C THR A 65 -3.17 15.33 3.97
N ALA A 66 -3.48 15.01 5.23
CA ALA A 66 -4.60 15.61 5.95
C ALA A 66 -4.45 17.13 6.07
N TYR A 67 -3.25 17.61 6.41
CA TYR A 67 -2.94 19.04 6.42
C TYR A 67 -2.99 19.64 5.01
N ILE A 68 -2.36 18.99 4.03
CA ILE A 68 -2.26 19.47 2.66
C ILE A 68 -3.66 19.67 2.04
N THR A 69 -4.58 18.74 2.27
CA THR A 69 -5.96 18.80 1.75
C THR A 69 -6.82 19.87 2.43
N LYS A 70 -6.58 20.14 3.70
CA LYS A 70 -7.27 21.23 4.43
C LYS A 70 -6.76 22.63 4.01
N ARG A 71 -5.48 22.74 3.64
CA ARG A 71 -4.79 24.01 3.39
C ARG A 71 -4.82 24.46 1.95
N PHE A 72 -4.70 23.52 1.00
CA PHE A 72 -4.51 23.83 -0.41
C PHE A 72 -5.68 23.32 -1.27
N LYS A 73 -5.95 24.04 -2.37
CA LYS A 73 -6.95 23.62 -3.35
C LYS A 73 -6.54 22.31 -4.02
N ILE A 74 -7.49 21.43 -4.27
CA ILE A 74 -7.25 20.11 -4.91
C ILE A 74 -6.50 20.26 -6.23
N LYS A 75 -6.87 21.23 -7.06
CA LYS A 75 -6.17 21.52 -8.33
C LYS A 75 -4.69 21.85 -8.11
N THR A 76 -4.37 22.66 -7.12
CA THR A 76 -2.97 23.01 -6.79
C THR A 76 -2.19 21.78 -6.35
N ILE A 77 -2.78 20.96 -5.49
CA ILE A 77 -2.15 19.73 -4.99
C ILE A 77 -1.89 18.77 -6.15
N LEU A 78 -2.88 18.54 -7.01
CA LEU A 78 -2.77 17.67 -8.18
C LEU A 78 -1.65 18.13 -9.12
N ILE A 79 -1.63 19.41 -9.48
CA ILE A 79 -0.61 20.01 -10.36
C ILE A 79 0.79 19.87 -9.72
N THR A 80 0.96 20.24 -8.45
CA THR A 80 2.25 20.20 -7.76
C THR A 80 2.76 18.75 -7.68
N SER A 81 1.91 17.79 -7.36
CA SER A 81 2.28 16.36 -7.28
C SER A 81 2.72 15.82 -8.63
N LEU A 82 2.00 16.17 -9.72
CA LEU A 82 2.38 15.77 -11.08
C LEU A 82 3.69 16.41 -11.53
N ILE A 83 3.93 17.68 -11.19
CA ILE A 83 5.20 18.37 -11.49
C ILE A 83 6.37 17.68 -10.75
N LEU A 84 6.20 17.37 -9.45
CA LEU A 84 7.22 16.65 -8.69
C LEU A 84 7.53 15.29 -9.32
N PHE A 85 6.50 14.56 -9.73
CA PHE A 85 6.66 13.26 -10.38
C PHE A 85 7.39 13.40 -11.74
N ILE A 86 7.03 14.37 -12.58
CA ILE A 86 7.69 14.62 -13.87
C ILE A 86 9.17 14.97 -13.66
N ILE A 87 9.48 15.87 -12.73
CA ILE A 87 10.88 16.24 -12.43
C ILE A 87 11.65 15.01 -11.94
N GLY A 88 11.06 14.20 -11.05
CA GLY A 88 11.65 12.95 -10.58
C GLY A 88 11.94 11.98 -11.72
N SER A 89 10.96 11.75 -12.61
CA SER A 89 11.12 10.89 -13.78
C SER A 89 12.20 11.40 -14.74
N LEU A 90 12.27 12.72 -14.98
CA LEU A 90 13.34 13.31 -15.80
C LEU A 90 14.73 13.15 -15.16
N ILE A 91 14.84 13.30 -13.84
CA ILE A 91 16.09 13.03 -13.12
C ILE A 91 16.49 11.55 -13.27
N CYS A 92 15.55 10.62 -13.13
CA CYS A 92 15.80 9.19 -13.33
C CYS A 92 16.23 8.88 -14.77
N PHE A 93 15.56 9.47 -15.78
CA PHE A 93 15.90 9.31 -17.21
C PHE A 93 17.34 9.80 -17.51
N LEU A 94 17.72 10.95 -16.95
CA LEU A 94 19.03 11.58 -17.16
C LEU A 94 20.11 11.06 -16.21
N SER A 95 19.80 10.08 -15.34
CA SER A 95 20.74 9.64 -14.30
C SER A 95 22.00 9.02 -14.88
N THR A 96 23.14 9.53 -14.42
CA THR A 96 24.50 9.07 -14.77
C THR A 96 25.15 8.26 -13.65
N ASN A 97 24.59 8.30 -12.44
CA ASN A 97 25.02 7.55 -11.28
C ASN A 97 23.81 7.11 -10.44
N PHE A 98 24.04 6.18 -9.51
CA PHE A 98 23.00 5.60 -8.70
C PHE A 98 22.35 6.61 -7.75
N GLU A 99 23.11 7.53 -7.17
CA GLU A 99 22.64 8.56 -6.26
C GLU A 99 21.61 9.48 -6.95
N MET A 100 21.88 9.87 -8.20
CA MET A 100 20.95 10.68 -9.00
C MET A 100 19.65 9.92 -9.28
N LEU A 101 19.75 8.62 -9.57
CA LEU A 101 18.55 7.76 -9.72
C LEU A 101 17.72 7.74 -8.44
N ILE A 102 18.35 7.57 -7.27
CA ILE A 102 17.67 7.59 -5.96
C ILE A 102 16.99 8.93 -5.69
N VAL A 103 17.64 10.06 -5.99
CA VAL A 103 17.01 11.40 -5.86
C VAL A 103 15.76 11.51 -6.73
N GLY A 104 15.84 11.07 -7.99
CA GLY A 104 14.67 11.04 -8.86
C GLY A 104 13.53 10.18 -8.31
N ARG A 105 13.84 9.00 -7.77
CA ARG A 105 12.88 8.09 -7.12
C ARG A 105 12.22 8.71 -5.89
N ILE A 106 12.96 9.47 -5.09
CA ILE A 106 12.40 10.20 -3.94
C ILE A 106 11.37 11.22 -4.43
N MET A 107 11.68 12.00 -5.47
CA MET A 107 10.75 13.00 -6.00
C MET A 107 9.48 12.38 -6.62
N GLU A 108 9.62 11.30 -7.37
CA GLU A 108 8.48 10.53 -7.88
C GLU A 108 7.57 10.04 -6.75
N ALA A 109 8.17 9.47 -5.69
CA ALA A 109 7.44 8.95 -4.54
C ALA A 109 6.75 10.05 -3.73
N MET A 110 7.34 11.25 -3.61
CA MET A 110 6.68 12.41 -2.99
C MET A 110 5.42 12.80 -3.75
N GLY A 111 5.48 12.89 -5.09
CA GLY A 111 4.31 13.15 -5.92
C GLY A 111 3.22 12.10 -5.75
N THR A 112 3.59 10.82 -5.82
CA THR A 112 2.67 9.68 -5.69
C THR A 112 2.00 9.60 -4.31
N GLY A 113 2.79 9.80 -3.24
CA GLY A 113 2.32 9.68 -1.85
C GLY A 113 1.26 10.70 -1.47
N ILE A 114 1.25 11.87 -2.13
CA ILE A 114 0.22 12.89 -1.95
C ILE A 114 -1.06 12.51 -2.72
N LEU A 115 -0.95 12.01 -3.95
CA LEU A 115 -2.10 11.76 -4.84
C LEU A 115 -3.02 10.65 -4.34
N MET A 116 -2.47 9.58 -3.79
CA MET A 116 -3.23 8.39 -3.42
C MET A 116 -4.30 8.66 -2.32
N PRO A 117 -3.97 9.29 -1.18
CA PRO A 117 -4.96 9.59 -0.15
C PRO A 117 -6.01 10.61 -0.62
N ILE A 118 -5.62 11.57 -1.48
CA ILE A 118 -6.52 12.60 -1.98
C ILE A 118 -7.64 11.99 -2.82
N GLY A 119 -7.35 10.96 -3.61
CA GLY A 119 -8.38 10.23 -4.36
C GLY A 119 -9.47 9.65 -3.44
N GLN A 120 -9.06 9.06 -2.33
CA GLN A 120 -9.99 8.52 -1.32
C GLN A 120 -10.80 9.64 -0.65
N ILE A 121 -10.13 10.71 -0.20
CA ILE A 121 -10.80 11.88 0.41
C ILE A 121 -11.83 12.47 -0.55
N LEU A 122 -11.48 12.62 -1.82
CA LEU A 122 -12.36 13.20 -2.82
C LEU A 122 -13.60 12.32 -3.07
N ILE A 123 -13.46 10.99 -3.08
CA ILE A 123 -14.58 10.06 -3.16
C ILE A 123 -15.55 10.32 -2.00
N PHE A 124 -15.06 10.37 -0.77
CA PHE A 124 -15.89 10.55 0.42
C PHE A 124 -16.53 11.95 0.51
N ARG A 125 -15.94 12.98 -0.13
CA ARG A 125 -16.46 14.35 -0.13
C ARG A 125 -17.44 14.65 -1.28
N ILE A 126 -17.28 14.02 -2.44
CA ILE A 126 -18.10 14.31 -3.63
C ILE A 126 -19.25 13.31 -3.78
N MET A 127 -18.99 12.05 -3.44
CA MET A 127 -19.96 10.99 -3.68
C MET A 127 -20.91 10.83 -2.49
N PRO A 128 -22.20 10.57 -2.74
CA PRO A 128 -23.13 10.18 -1.69
C PRO A 128 -22.69 8.86 -1.05
N GLU A 129 -22.97 8.67 0.23
CA GLU A 129 -22.52 7.50 1.00
C GLU A 129 -22.89 6.15 0.33
N GLU A 130 -24.05 6.08 -0.32
CA GLU A 130 -24.52 4.86 -1.02
C GLU A 130 -23.61 4.47 -2.19
N LYS A 131 -22.76 5.38 -2.67
CA LYS A 131 -21.83 5.14 -3.79
C LYS A 131 -20.37 5.00 -3.34
N TRP A 132 -20.07 5.21 -2.07
CA TRP A 132 -18.68 5.09 -1.56
C TRP A 132 -18.11 3.71 -1.85
N GLY A 133 -18.87 2.65 -1.61
CA GLY A 133 -18.45 1.28 -1.88
C GLY A 133 -18.02 1.07 -3.33
N PHE A 134 -18.82 1.56 -4.29
CA PHE A 134 -18.51 1.44 -5.72
C PHE A 134 -17.22 2.17 -6.10
N PHE A 135 -17.07 3.45 -5.72
CA PHE A 135 -15.90 4.25 -6.09
C PHE A 135 -14.63 3.81 -5.34
N MET A 136 -14.75 3.38 -4.09
CA MET A 136 -13.63 2.78 -3.34
C MET A 136 -13.22 1.43 -3.95
N GLY A 137 -14.17 0.63 -4.42
CA GLY A 137 -13.91 -0.58 -5.19
C GLY A 137 -13.16 -0.29 -6.50
N LEU A 138 -13.56 0.76 -7.23
CA LEU A 138 -12.88 1.21 -8.44
C LEU A 138 -11.45 1.68 -8.16
N MET A 139 -11.23 2.43 -7.08
CA MET A 139 -9.89 2.80 -6.62
C MET A 139 -9.06 1.57 -6.25
N GLY A 140 -9.64 0.63 -5.50
CA GLY A 140 -9.01 -0.64 -5.14
C GLY A 140 -8.63 -1.49 -6.37
N PHE A 141 -9.51 -1.53 -7.38
CA PHE A 141 -9.23 -2.16 -8.67
C PHE A 141 -7.97 -1.56 -9.32
N LEU A 142 -7.88 -0.24 -9.41
CA LEU A 142 -6.75 0.44 -10.03
C LEU A 142 -5.45 0.27 -9.23
N VAL A 143 -5.53 0.42 -7.91
CA VAL A 143 -4.37 0.24 -7.01
C VAL A 143 -3.82 -1.20 -7.08
N GLY A 144 -4.66 -2.18 -7.41
CA GLY A 144 -4.24 -3.58 -7.55
C GLY A 144 -3.69 -3.92 -8.94
N ILE A 145 -4.44 -3.57 -10.01
CA ILE A 145 -4.08 -3.98 -11.39
C ILE A 145 -2.84 -3.24 -11.90
N VAL A 146 -2.73 -1.98 -11.55
CA VAL A 146 -1.68 -1.09 -12.07
C VAL A 146 -0.27 -1.55 -11.66
N PRO A 147 0.03 -1.85 -10.39
CA PRO A 147 1.32 -2.43 -10.03
C PRO A 147 1.55 -3.82 -10.63
N ALA A 148 0.51 -4.64 -10.82
CA ALA A 148 0.66 -5.95 -11.45
C ALA A 148 1.07 -5.86 -12.92
N MET A 149 0.68 -4.80 -13.63
CA MET A 149 1.08 -4.55 -15.02
C MET A 149 2.50 -3.97 -15.15
N GLY A 150 3.01 -3.34 -14.09
CA GLY A 150 4.30 -2.64 -14.11
C GLY A 150 5.46 -3.49 -14.65
N PRO A 151 5.74 -4.67 -14.09
CA PRO A 151 6.83 -5.53 -14.57
C PRO A 151 6.70 -5.94 -16.02
N THR A 152 5.49 -6.21 -16.51
CA THR A 152 5.24 -6.58 -17.91
C THR A 152 5.52 -5.40 -18.83
N ILE A 153 5.00 -4.21 -18.50
CA ILE A 153 5.24 -3.00 -19.30
C ILE A 153 6.73 -2.63 -19.26
N GLY A 154 7.36 -2.71 -18.08
CA GLY A 154 8.79 -2.46 -17.93
C GLY A 154 9.66 -3.40 -18.75
N GLY A 155 9.35 -4.71 -18.73
CA GLY A 155 10.05 -5.70 -19.54
C GLY A 155 9.97 -5.39 -21.04
N ILE A 156 8.78 -5.09 -21.55
CA ILE A 156 8.59 -4.74 -22.97
C ILE A 156 9.41 -3.50 -23.35
N ILE A 157 9.40 -2.45 -22.51
CA ILE A 157 10.15 -1.22 -22.80
C ILE A 157 11.67 -1.50 -22.77
N ILE A 158 12.15 -2.30 -21.83
CA ILE A 158 13.58 -2.64 -21.72
C ILE A 158 14.03 -3.46 -22.93
N ASP A 159 13.24 -4.43 -23.36
CA ASP A 159 13.56 -5.29 -24.49
C ASP A 159 13.61 -4.53 -25.82
N LEU A 160 12.75 -3.51 -25.98
CA LEU A 160 12.71 -2.69 -27.21
C LEU A 160 13.72 -1.53 -27.21
N PHE A 161 14.08 -1.02 -26.03
CA PHE A 161 14.92 0.18 -25.91
C PHE A 161 15.98 -0.01 -24.80
N ASN A 162 15.78 0.61 -23.64
CA ASN A 162 16.59 0.47 -22.44
C ASN A 162 15.78 0.89 -21.22
N TRP A 163 16.31 0.64 -20.01
CA TRP A 163 15.62 0.93 -18.76
C TRP A 163 15.33 2.42 -18.52
N ARG A 164 16.14 3.34 -19.07
CA ARG A 164 15.94 4.79 -18.92
C ARG A 164 14.66 5.26 -19.58
N VAL A 165 14.30 4.66 -20.73
CA VAL A 165 13.08 4.99 -21.49
C VAL A 165 11.80 4.74 -20.67
N ILE A 166 11.85 3.88 -19.65
CA ILE A 166 10.73 3.70 -18.72
C ILE A 166 10.35 5.05 -18.08
N PHE A 167 11.33 5.80 -17.61
CA PHE A 167 11.09 7.08 -16.94
C PHE A 167 10.66 8.17 -17.92
N GLU A 168 11.19 8.16 -19.13
CA GLU A 168 10.74 9.05 -20.21
C GLU A 168 9.26 8.79 -20.56
N PHE A 169 8.87 7.53 -20.71
CA PHE A 169 7.49 7.11 -20.97
C PHE A 169 6.55 7.57 -19.84
N LEU A 170 6.93 7.37 -18.57
CA LEU A 170 6.16 7.83 -17.42
C LEU A 170 6.04 9.37 -17.39
N ALA A 171 7.12 10.09 -17.68
CA ALA A 171 7.11 11.54 -17.76
C ALA A 171 6.15 12.05 -18.83
N ILE A 172 6.19 11.49 -20.04
CA ILE A 172 5.32 11.88 -21.15
C ILE A 172 3.85 11.69 -20.81
N ILE A 173 3.47 10.53 -20.28
CA ILE A 173 2.07 10.29 -19.88
C ILE A 173 1.65 11.23 -18.77
N THR A 174 2.53 11.48 -17.79
CA THR A 174 2.23 12.39 -16.68
C THR A 174 2.08 13.83 -17.16
N VAL A 175 2.85 14.28 -18.16
CA VAL A 175 2.67 15.60 -18.80
C VAL A 175 1.28 15.71 -19.45
N VAL A 176 0.80 14.68 -20.14
CA VAL A 176 -0.56 14.68 -20.70
C VAL A 176 -1.60 14.82 -19.59
N ILE A 177 -1.46 14.09 -18.49
CA ILE A 177 -2.37 14.19 -17.34
C ILE A 177 -2.26 15.58 -16.68
N LEU A 178 -1.08 16.17 -16.60
CA LEU A 178 -0.87 17.53 -16.09
C LEU A 178 -1.64 18.55 -16.94
N VAL A 179 -1.57 18.46 -18.26
CA VAL A 179 -2.33 19.36 -19.17
C VAL A 179 -3.83 19.17 -18.96
N LEU A 180 -4.32 17.93 -18.89
CA LEU A 180 -5.73 17.66 -18.59
C LEU A 180 -6.14 18.22 -17.21
N SER A 181 -5.26 18.12 -16.21
CA SER A 181 -5.49 18.66 -14.87
C SER A 181 -5.63 20.19 -14.88
N ILE A 182 -4.77 20.89 -15.63
CA ILE A 182 -4.81 22.36 -15.75
C ILE A 182 -6.11 22.81 -16.43
N LEU A 183 -6.53 22.10 -17.48
CA LEU A 183 -7.67 22.49 -18.30
C LEU A 183 -9.02 22.10 -17.68
N LEU A 184 -9.12 20.92 -17.08
CA LEU A 184 -10.40 20.30 -16.75
C LEU A 184 -10.66 20.13 -15.24
N ALA A 185 -9.61 20.09 -14.39
CA ALA A 185 -9.80 19.93 -12.95
C ALA A 185 -10.20 21.28 -12.33
N ASN A 186 -11.48 21.46 -12.06
CA ASN A 186 -12.04 22.72 -11.54
C ASN A 186 -12.85 22.54 -10.25
N PHE A 187 -12.78 21.35 -9.64
CA PHE A 187 -13.42 21.11 -8.35
C PHE A 187 -12.50 21.56 -7.21
N GLU A 188 -13.06 22.29 -6.26
CA GLU A 188 -12.36 22.80 -5.10
C GLU A 188 -13.11 22.42 -3.82
N LEU A 189 -12.36 21.99 -2.81
CA LEU A 189 -12.84 21.89 -1.44
C LEU A 189 -12.61 23.24 -0.74
N GLU A 190 -13.44 23.54 0.24
CA GLU A 190 -13.22 24.69 1.11
C GLU A 190 -11.87 24.55 1.83
N THR A 191 -11.02 25.56 1.64
CA THR A 191 -9.70 25.58 2.26
C THR A 191 -9.73 26.43 3.52
N GLN A 192 -9.02 25.96 4.54
CA GLN A 192 -8.87 26.68 5.80
C GLN A 192 -7.47 27.28 5.88
N ASN A 193 -7.34 28.45 6.52
CA ASN A 193 -6.03 29.03 6.78
C ASN A 193 -5.36 28.32 7.97
N TYR A 194 -4.78 27.15 7.70
CA TYR A 194 -4.20 26.25 8.69
C TYR A 194 -2.69 26.46 8.76
N PRO A 195 -2.10 26.87 9.91
CA PRO A 195 -0.65 26.99 10.02
C PRO A 195 0.00 25.60 10.01
N LEU A 196 1.12 25.46 9.31
CA LEU A 196 1.88 24.20 9.33
C LEU A 196 2.63 24.07 10.66
N ASP A 197 2.37 22.99 11.37
CA ASP A 197 3.17 22.62 12.53
C ASP A 197 4.42 21.83 12.10
N PHE A 198 5.51 22.56 11.81
CA PHE A 198 6.78 21.98 11.41
C PHE A 198 7.32 20.90 12.37
N PRO A 199 7.27 21.05 13.71
CA PRO A 199 7.70 19.98 14.61
C PRO A 199 6.92 18.70 14.43
N SER A 200 5.60 18.75 14.23
CA SER A 200 4.79 17.57 13.96
C SER A 200 5.13 16.91 12.63
N LEU A 201 5.41 17.71 11.59
CA LEU A 201 5.87 17.20 10.31
C LEU A 201 7.22 16.44 10.45
N ILE A 202 8.18 17.03 11.13
CA ILE A 202 9.48 16.37 11.38
C ILE A 202 9.31 15.08 12.19
N LEU A 203 8.49 15.10 13.25
CA LEU A 203 8.19 13.91 14.04
C LEU A 203 7.54 12.81 13.20
N SER A 204 6.61 13.17 12.29
CA SER A 204 5.94 12.19 11.41
C SER A 204 6.94 11.54 10.45
N ILE A 205 7.87 12.31 9.89
CA ILE A 205 8.94 11.79 9.05
C ILE A 205 9.82 10.82 9.83
N ILE A 206 10.29 11.23 11.02
CA ILE A 206 11.21 10.43 11.82
C ILE A 206 10.57 9.12 12.27
N PHE A 207 9.30 9.11 12.73
CA PHE A 207 8.68 7.86 13.14
C PHE A 207 8.42 6.92 11.97
N CYS A 208 7.95 7.43 10.83
CA CYS A 208 7.75 6.60 9.62
C CYS A 208 9.08 6.00 9.13
N VAL A 209 10.09 6.83 8.96
CA VAL A 209 11.43 6.40 8.51
C VAL A 209 12.04 5.42 9.50
N GLY A 210 12.02 5.74 10.81
CA GLY A 210 12.59 4.89 11.84
C GLY A 210 11.94 3.50 11.90
N LEU A 211 10.61 3.44 11.87
CA LEU A 211 9.91 2.15 11.87
C LEU A 211 10.14 1.38 10.56
N MET A 212 9.95 2.02 9.41
CA MET A 212 10.08 1.32 8.12
C MET A 212 11.51 0.84 7.85
N ILE A 213 12.53 1.66 8.07
CA ILE A 213 13.93 1.24 7.91
C ILE A 213 14.28 0.17 8.94
N GLY A 214 13.91 0.38 10.20
CA GLY A 214 14.22 -0.59 11.26
C GLY A 214 13.66 -1.97 10.98
N PHE A 215 12.39 -2.06 10.59
CA PHE A 215 11.79 -3.35 10.23
C PHE A 215 12.31 -3.91 8.90
N SER A 216 12.55 -3.08 7.88
CA SER A 216 13.10 -3.56 6.59
C SER A 216 14.50 -4.15 6.75
N ASN A 217 15.31 -3.59 7.63
CA ASN A 217 16.67 -4.02 7.84
C ASN A 217 16.80 -5.34 8.63
N ILE A 218 15.72 -5.84 9.26
CA ILE A 218 15.77 -7.11 10.01
C ILE A 218 16.20 -8.26 9.08
N ALA A 219 15.70 -8.27 7.85
CA ALA A 219 16.00 -9.32 6.89
C ALA A 219 17.49 -9.39 6.49
N GLU A 220 18.17 -8.24 6.44
CA GLU A 220 19.55 -8.13 5.99
C GLU A 220 20.56 -8.18 7.15
N PHE A 221 20.28 -7.45 8.25
CA PHE A 221 21.18 -7.26 9.38
C PHE A 221 20.80 -8.05 10.64
N GLY A 222 19.74 -8.89 10.57
CA GLY A 222 19.20 -9.60 11.74
C GLY A 222 18.74 -8.60 12.81
N PHE A 223 18.96 -8.91 14.09
CA PHE A 223 18.65 -8.01 15.21
C PHE A 223 19.82 -7.07 15.58
N SER A 224 20.51 -6.52 14.59
CA SER A 224 21.58 -5.54 14.80
C SER A 224 21.09 -4.33 15.58
N PHE A 225 21.82 -3.93 16.64
CA PHE A 225 21.41 -2.79 17.45
C PHE A 225 21.36 -1.49 16.63
N ILE A 226 22.40 -1.21 15.83
CA ILE A 226 22.53 0.06 15.10
C ILE A 226 21.57 0.11 13.91
N HIS A 227 21.44 -0.98 13.15
CA HIS A 227 20.71 -0.99 11.88
C HIS A 227 19.21 -1.27 12.05
N VAL A 228 18.81 -1.90 13.16
CA VAL A 228 17.43 -2.38 13.40
C VAL A 228 16.84 -1.82 14.68
N ILE A 229 17.44 -2.15 15.85
CA ILE A 229 16.85 -1.84 17.14
C ILE A 229 16.80 -0.33 17.39
N LEU A 230 17.89 0.37 17.11
CA LEU A 230 17.96 1.82 17.31
C LEU A 230 16.98 2.61 16.44
N PRO A 231 16.83 2.36 15.12
CA PRO A 231 15.80 2.99 14.31
C PRO A 231 14.37 2.69 14.80
N ILE A 232 14.07 1.46 15.24
CA ILE A 232 12.76 1.11 15.81
C ILE A 232 12.50 1.89 17.10
N ILE A 233 13.46 1.96 18.02
CA ILE A 233 13.32 2.72 19.27
C ILE A 233 13.08 4.19 18.95
N ILE A 234 13.87 4.80 18.07
CA ILE A 234 13.68 6.19 17.65
C ILE A 234 12.30 6.37 17.03
N GLY A 235 11.86 5.46 16.17
CA GLY A 235 10.54 5.48 15.55
C GLY A 235 9.40 5.41 16.58
N ILE A 236 9.48 4.51 17.55
CA ILE A 236 8.47 4.39 18.62
C ILE A 236 8.45 5.63 19.53
N LEU A 237 9.62 6.11 19.96
CA LEU A 237 9.70 7.30 20.82
C LEU A 237 9.14 8.53 20.11
N THR A 238 9.50 8.75 18.85
CA THR A 238 9.00 9.88 18.07
C THR A 238 7.51 9.75 17.75
N LEU A 239 6.98 8.54 17.54
CA LEU A 239 5.54 8.29 17.44
C LEU A 239 4.79 8.67 18.72
N ILE A 240 5.31 8.27 19.87
CA ILE A 240 4.71 8.64 21.19
C ILE A 240 4.71 10.17 21.35
N ILE A 241 5.82 10.84 21.02
CA ILE A 241 5.92 12.30 21.10
C ILE A 241 4.96 12.95 20.13
N PHE A 242 4.86 12.43 18.89
CA PHE A 242 3.93 12.88 17.86
C PHE A 242 2.48 12.81 18.36
N VAL A 243 2.03 11.64 18.84
CA VAL A 243 0.66 11.45 19.36
C VAL A 243 0.36 12.40 20.52
N LYS A 244 1.28 12.53 21.48
CA LYS A 244 1.12 13.47 22.61
C LYS A 244 1.02 14.92 22.15
N ARG A 245 1.78 15.30 21.13
CA ARG A 245 1.76 16.64 20.55
C ARG A 245 0.45 16.90 19.81
N GLN A 246 0.01 15.97 18.91
CA GLN A 246 -1.25 16.12 18.16
C GLN A 246 -2.46 16.33 19.09
N ASN A 247 -2.48 15.67 20.25
CA ASN A 247 -3.57 15.82 21.23
C ASN A 247 -3.54 17.14 22.02
N LYS A 248 -2.48 17.96 21.89
CA LYS A 248 -2.32 19.20 22.68
C LYS A 248 -2.42 20.49 21.87
N ILE A 249 -2.11 20.45 20.58
CA ILE A 249 -2.09 21.63 19.72
C ILE A 249 -3.49 21.88 19.14
N GLU A 250 -3.83 23.15 18.94
CA GLU A 250 -5.13 23.57 18.41
C GLU A 250 -5.31 23.16 16.95
N ASN A 251 -4.22 23.20 16.18
CA ASN A 251 -4.22 22.87 14.74
C ASN A 251 -3.29 21.67 14.48
N PRO A 252 -3.72 20.43 14.76
CA PRO A 252 -2.89 19.26 14.58
C PRO A 252 -2.65 18.93 13.10
N LEU A 253 -1.48 18.38 12.78
CA LEU A 253 -1.17 17.86 11.44
C LEU A 253 -2.17 16.78 11.01
N VAL A 254 -2.52 15.91 11.96
CA VAL A 254 -3.55 14.87 11.85
C VAL A 254 -4.37 14.89 13.14
N ASN A 255 -5.67 15.10 13.03
CA ASN A 255 -6.53 15.07 14.21
C ASN A 255 -6.79 13.61 14.62
N LEU A 256 -6.23 13.22 15.77
CA LEU A 256 -6.34 11.86 16.29
C LEU A 256 -7.67 11.59 17.02
N ILE A 257 -8.64 12.54 16.98
CA ILE A 257 -9.96 12.36 17.58
C ILE A 257 -10.69 11.16 16.96
N VAL A 258 -10.42 10.84 15.70
CA VAL A 258 -10.96 9.67 14.99
C VAL A 258 -10.65 8.34 15.72
N LEU A 259 -9.53 8.27 16.44
CA LEU A 259 -9.16 7.09 17.24
C LEU A 259 -10.02 6.91 18.48
N LYS A 260 -10.81 7.90 18.88
CA LYS A 260 -11.79 7.76 19.97
C LYS A 260 -13.02 6.94 19.53
N ASN A 261 -13.30 6.90 18.23
CA ASN A 261 -14.37 6.06 17.70
C ASN A 261 -13.89 4.60 17.63
N LYS A 262 -14.41 3.77 18.50
CA LYS A 262 -14.07 2.34 18.60
C LYS A 262 -14.28 1.59 17.27
N TYR A 263 -15.32 1.92 16.52
CA TYR A 263 -15.63 1.25 15.25
C TYR A 263 -14.64 1.62 14.16
N PHE A 264 -14.22 2.88 14.09
CA PHE A 264 -13.12 3.29 13.21
C PHE A 264 -11.84 2.50 13.50
N VAL A 265 -11.48 2.37 14.79
CA VAL A 265 -10.29 1.62 15.21
C VAL A 265 -10.39 0.15 14.80
N TYR A 266 -11.54 -0.50 15.01
CA TYR A 266 -11.72 -1.92 14.64
C TYR A 266 -11.56 -2.12 13.13
N GLY A 267 -12.17 -1.28 12.29
CA GLY A 267 -12.03 -1.36 10.83
C GLY A 267 -10.61 -1.06 10.36
N THR A 268 -9.95 -0.07 10.95
CA THR A 268 -8.55 0.26 10.65
C THR A 268 -7.60 -0.87 11.04
N VAL A 269 -7.77 -1.49 12.21
CA VAL A 269 -6.96 -2.64 12.65
C VAL A 269 -7.19 -3.84 11.74
N PHE A 270 -8.46 -4.12 11.34
CA PHE A 270 -8.75 -5.17 10.38
C PHE A 270 -8.01 -4.94 9.05
N ALA A 271 -8.14 -3.75 8.47
CA ALA A 271 -7.50 -3.39 7.21
C ALA A 271 -5.96 -3.46 7.30
N ALA A 272 -5.38 -3.02 8.43
CA ALA A 272 -3.94 -3.05 8.66
C ALA A 272 -3.39 -4.47 8.78
N LEU A 273 -4.04 -5.36 9.54
CA LEU A 273 -3.64 -6.76 9.68
C LEU A 273 -3.81 -7.54 8.37
N LEU A 274 -4.88 -7.26 7.61
CA LEU A 274 -5.04 -7.85 6.28
C LEU A 274 -3.91 -7.39 5.34
N TYR A 275 -3.54 -6.11 5.39
CA TYR A 275 -2.44 -5.56 4.61
C TYR A 275 -1.07 -6.10 5.03
N PHE A 276 -0.86 -6.36 6.33
CA PHE A 276 0.29 -7.11 6.87
C PHE A 276 0.45 -8.46 6.14
N MET A 277 -0.63 -9.24 6.08
CA MET A 277 -0.60 -10.54 5.41
C MET A 277 -0.33 -10.40 3.91
N MET A 278 -0.95 -9.43 3.24
CA MET A 278 -0.72 -9.18 1.81
C MET A 278 0.75 -8.87 1.51
N CYS A 279 1.38 -7.99 2.29
CA CYS A 279 2.79 -7.66 2.11
C CYS A 279 3.71 -8.84 2.42
N GLY A 280 3.41 -9.62 3.47
CA GLY A 280 4.15 -10.82 3.82
C GLY A 280 4.13 -11.88 2.72
N ILE A 281 2.97 -12.11 2.10
CA ILE A 281 2.81 -13.11 1.05
C ILE A 281 3.57 -12.72 -0.22
N ASN A 282 3.60 -11.45 -0.58
CA ASN A 282 4.33 -10.97 -1.76
C ASN A 282 5.83 -11.28 -1.70
N VAL A 283 6.37 -11.54 -0.50
CA VAL A 283 7.76 -11.97 -0.31
C VAL A 283 7.84 -13.47 -0.09
N MET A 284 6.97 -14.03 0.74
CA MET A 284 7.00 -15.43 1.16
C MET A 284 6.79 -16.42 0.00
N VAL A 285 5.79 -16.14 -0.87
CA VAL A 285 5.44 -17.08 -1.95
C VAL A 285 6.53 -17.16 -3.02
N PRO A 286 7.07 -16.06 -3.57
CA PRO A 286 8.19 -16.14 -4.51
C PRO A 286 9.41 -16.83 -3.93
N LEU A 287 9.75 -16.57 -2.67
CA LEU A 287 10.87 -17.23 -2.01
C LEU A 287 10.69 -18.76 -1.94
N PHE A 288 9.49 -19.22 -1.60
CA PHE A 288 9.20 -20.67 -1.58
C PHE A 288 9.22 -21.26 -2.98
N VAL A 289 8.49 -20.65 -3.93
CA VAL A 289 8.31 -21.16 -5.28
C VAL A 289 9.64 -21.27 -6.03
N GLN A 290 10.54 -20.29 -5.86
CA GLN A 290 11.83 -20.28 -6.54
C GLN A 290 12.90 -21.11 -5.82
N ASN A 291 12.98 -21.03 -4.47
CA ASN A 291 14.08 -21.62 -3.72
C ASN A 291 13.78 -23.03 -3.18
N VAL A 292 12.50 -23.41 -3.04
CA VAL A 292 12.09 -24.72 -2.48
C VAL A 292 11.44 -25.61 -3.54
N ALA A 293 10.53 -25.04 -4.34
CA ALA A 293 9.85 -25.79 -5.40
C ALA A 293 10.59 -25.73 -6.76
N TYR A 294 11.66 -24.92 -6.85
CA TYR A 294 12.55 -24.78 -8.01
C TYR A 294 11.87 -24.36 -9.32
N TYR A 295 10.75 -23.63 -9.23
CA TYR A 295 10.14 -22.99 -10.39
C TYR A 295 10.94 -21.75 -10.80
N SER A 296 10.84 -21.39 -12.08
CA SER A 296 11.45 -20.18 -12.61
C SER A 296 10.83 -18.91 -12.03
N PRO A 297 11.53 -17.77 -12.08
CA PRO A 297 10.94 -16.46 -11.68
C PRO A 297 9.67 -16.11 -12.46
N THR A 298 9.60 -16.48 -13.75
CA THR A 298 8.42 -16.29 -14.59
C THR A 298 7.22 -17.11 -14.08
N GLU A 299 7.43 -18.39 -13.78
CA GLU A 299 6.38 -19.26 -13.23
C GLU A 299 5.91 -18.77 -11.86
N SER A 300 6.84 -18.30 -11.01
CA SER A 300 6.52 -17.65 -9.73
C SER A 300 5.60 -16.44 -9.93
N GLY A 301 5.88 -15.61 -10.92
CA GLY A 301 5.02 -14.50 -11.29
C GLY A 301 3.63 -14.96 -11.78
N LEU A 302 3.58 -15.99 -12.62
CA LEU A 302 2.34 -16.56 -13.14
C LEU A 302 1.47 -17.22 -12.07
N ILE A 303 2.04 -17.70 -10.97
CA ILE A 303 1.29 -18.21 -9.81
C ILE A 303 0.59 -17.07 -9.07
N LEU A 304 1.24 -15.92 -8.91
CA LEU A 304 0.71 -14.77 -8.17
C LEU A 304 -0.22 -13.87 -9.00
N PHE A 305 0.01 -13.77 -10.30
CA PHE A 305 -0.71 -12.84 -11.17
C PHE A 305 -2.22 -13.08 -11.24
N PRO A 306 -2.74 -14.32 -11.45
CA PRO A 306 -4.17 -14.58 -11.43
C PRO A 306 -4.81 -14.30 -10.06
N ALA A 307 -4.07 -14.54 -8.96
CA ALA A 307 -4.53 -14.21 -7.63
C ALA A 307 -4.67 -12.70 -7.42
N ALA A 308 -3.77 -11.90 -7.97
CA ALA A 308 -3.89 -10.44 -7.97
C ALA A 308 -5.11 -9.98 -8.75
N ILE A 309 -5.37 -10.56 -9.93
CA ILE A 309 -6.58 -10.23 -10.73
C ILE A 309 -7.86 -10.57 -9.94
N ILE A 310 -7.96 -11.78 -9.38
CA ILE A 310 -9.15 -12.17 -8.64
C ILE A 310 -9.35 -11.30 -7.39
N MET A 311 -8.28 -10.94 -6.69
CA MET A 311 -8.31 -10.00 -5.58
C MET A 311 -8.88 -8.65 -6.01
N ILE A 312 -8.47 -8.13 -7.16
CA ILE A 312 -8.95 -6.86 -7.71
C ILE A 312 -10.45 -6.93 -8.00
N VAL A 313 -10.91 -8.01 -8.65
CA VAL A 313 -12.32 -8.22 -8.95
C VAL A 313 -13.16 -8.23 -7.66
N PHE A 314 -12.69 -8.96 -6.64
CA PHE A 314 -13.41 -9.02 -5.37
C PHE A 314 -13.27 -7.71 -4.56
N ASN A 315 -12.18 -6.96 -4.67
CA ASN A 315 -12.07 -5.61 -4.10
C ASN A 315 -13.11 -4.64 -4.67
N PHE A 316 -13.47 -4.81 -5.96
CA PHE A 316 -14.51 -4.03 -6.60
C PHE A 316 -15.92 -4.47 -6.19
N ILE A 317 -16.16 -5.78 -6.11
CA ILE A 317 -17.49 -6.35 -5.82
C ILE A 317 -17.84 -6.29 -4.33
N SER A 318 -16.86 -6.45 -3.46
CA SER A 318 -17.08 -6.62 -2.01
C SER A 318 -17.74 -5.43 -1.30
N PRO A 319 -17.44 -4.15 -1.61
CA PRO A 319 -18.21 -3.05 -1.02
C PRO A 319 -19.68 -3.06 -1.45
N ILE A 320 -19.97 -3.41 -2.71
CA ILE A 320 -21.33 -3.53 -3.22
C ILE A 320 -22.09 -4.68 -2.50
N MET A 321 -21.37 -5.77 -2.20
CA MET A 321 -21.93 -6.85 -1.37
C MET A 321 -22.19 -6.36 0.06
N ALA A 322 -21.23 -5.62 0.65
CA ALA A 322 -21.37 -5.10 1.99
C ALA A 322 -22.55 -4.12 2.14
N ASP A 323 -22.84 -3.33 1.11
CA ASP A 323 -24.01 -2.44 1.09
C ASP A 323 -25.35 -3.23 1.09
N LYS A 324 -25.37 -4.43 0.49
CA LYS A 324 -26.59 -5.25 0.38
C LYS A 324 -26.83 -6.17 1.56
N ILE A 325 -25.80 -6.87 2.02
CA ILE A 325 -25.91 -7.93 3.05
C ILE A 325 -25.27 -7.55 4.38
N GLY A 326 -24.69 -6.34 4.46
CA GLY A 326 -23.95 -5.86 5.62
C GLY A 326 -22.45 -6.17 5.53
N VAL A 327 -21.64 -5.35 6.20
CA VAL A 327 -20.19 -5.50 6.21
C VAL A 327 -19.72 -6.75 6.96
N LYS A 328 -20.38 -7.08 8.06
CA LYS A 328 -19.99 -8.19 8.94
C LYS A 328 -19.95 -9.56 8.23
N PRO A 329 -21.00 -10.00 7.49
CA PRO A 329 -20.94 -11.26 6.74
C PRO A 329 -19.80 -11.30 5.71
N VAL A 330 -19.56 -10.19 5.01
CA VAL A 330 -18.51 -10.12 3.98
C VAL A 330 -17.11 -10.30 4.61
N LEU A 331 -16.85 -9.66 5.74
CA LEU A 331 -15.56 -9.79 6.45
C LEU A 331 -15.37 -11.17 7.10
N ILE A 332 -16.46 -11.84 7.52
CA ILE A 332 -16.41 -13.24 7.98
C ILE A 332 -15.99 -14.15 6.81
N VAL A 333 -16.63 -14.02 5.64
CA VAL A 333 -16.28 -14.82 4.46
C VAL A 333 -14.84 -14.54 4.03
N SER A 334 -14.40 -13.27 4.03
CA SER A 334 -13.02 -12.89 3.79
C SER A 334 -12.03 -13.63 4.70
N SER A 335 -12.30 -13.63 6.01
CA SER A 335 -11.44 -14.30 6.99
C SER A 335 -11.43 -15.82 6.77
N ILE A 336 -12.57 -16.45 6.51
CA ILE A 336 -12.66 -17.89 6.24
C ILE A 336 -11.86 -18.26 4.98
N MET A 337 -12.01 -17.49 3.88
CA MET A 337 -11.27 -17.74 2.64
C MET A 337 -9.75 -17.62 2.85
N ASN A 338 -9.30 -16.64 3.63
CA ASN A 338 -7.88 -16.49 3.97
C ASN A 338 -7.39 -17.67 4.84
N ILE A 339 -8.17 -18.12 5.84
CA ILE A 339 -7.83 -19.32 6.65
C ILE A 339 -7.67 -20.54 5.74
N ILE A 340 -8.62 -20.78 4.84
CA ILE A 340 -8.55 -21.92 3.90
C ILE A 340 -7.31 -21.79 3.00
N GLY A 341 -7.07 -20.61 2.43
CA GLY A 341 -5.91 -20.36 1.58
C GLY A 341 -4.58 -20.64 2.30
N PHE A 342 -4.42 -20.12 3.53
CA PHE A 342 -3.21 -20.37 4.32
C PHE A 342 -3.10 -21.83 4.80
N ALA A 343 -4.20 -22.48 5.13
CA ALA A 343 -4.20 -23.91 5.48
C ALA A 343 -3.76 -24.77 4.29
N CYS A 344 -4.20 -24.46 3.08
CA CYS A 344 -3.69 -25.09 1.86
C CYS A 344 -2.19 -24.79 1.65
N MET A 345 -1.73 -23.57 1.93
CA MET A 345 -0.30 -23.22 1.84
C MET A 345 0.56 -24.00 2.84
N MET A 346 0.03 -24.39 4.01
CA MET A 346 0.77 -25.25 4.95
C MET A 346 1.11 -26.62 4.38
N THR A 347 0.38 -27.10 3.39
CA THR A 347 0.62 -28.42 2.74
C THR A 347 1.59 -28.35 1.56
N TYR A 348 2.14 -27.18 1.25
CA TYR A 348 3.13 -27.03 0.20
C TYR A 348 4.39 -27.86 0.47
N ASN A 349 4.91 -28.47 -0.57
CA ASN A 349 6.12 -29.28 -0.54
C ASN A 349 6.91 -29.12 -1.84
N MET A 350 8.09 -29.73 -1.92
CA MET A 350 8.96 -29.65 -3.11
C MET A 350 8.30 -30.15 -4.41
N ASN A 351 7.30 -31.04 -4.29
CA ASN A 351 6.61 -31.65 -5.44
C ASN A 351 5.24 -31.00 -5.69
N SER A 352 4.93 -29.86 -5.06
CA SER A 352 3.67 -29.16 -5.28
C SER A 352 3.55 -28.74 -6.74
N THR A 353 2.46 -29.13 -7.41
CA THR A 353 2.25 -28.81 -8.82
C THR A 353 1.90 -27.34 -9.01
N PHE A 354 2.20 -26.82 -10.18
CA PHE A 354 1.89 -25.43 -10.55
C PHE A 354 0.41 -25.09 -10.34
N GLU A 355 -0.48 -25.97 -10.76
CA GLU A 355 -1.95 -25.80 -10.64
C GLU A 355 -2.37 -25.73 -9.17
N TYR A 356 -1.77 -26.52 -8.30
CA TYR A 356 -2.07 -26.49 -6.85
C TYR A 356 -1.61 -25.18 -6.22
N LEU A 357 -0.39 -24.72 -6.53
CA LEU A 357 0.14 -23.45 -6.06
C LEU A 357 -0.76 -22.29 -6.54
N LEU A 358 -1.15 -22.28 -7.81
CA LEU A 358 -2.03 -21.28 -8.39
C LEU A 358 -3.42 -21.28 -7.75
N ALA A 359 -4.04 -22.47 -7.61
CA ALA A 359 -5.38 -22.60 -7.03
C ALA A 359 -5.45 -22.07 -5.59
N THR A 360 -4.44 -22.35 -4.78
CA THR A 360 -4.38 -21.85 -3.41
C THR A 360 -4.23 -20.33 -3.33
N GLN A 361 -3.43 -19.75 -4.25
CA GLN A 361 -3.30 -18.29 -4.34
C GLN A 361 -4.61 -17.63 -4.81
N LEU A 362 -5.40 -18.27 -5.68
CA LEU A 362 -6.72 -17.77 -6.08
C LEU A 362 -7.67 -17.69 -4.87
N ILE A 363 -7.75 -18.75 -4.05
CA ILE A 363 -8.59 -18.79 -2.84
C ILE A 363 -8.22 -17.63 -1.91
N ARG A 364 -6.93 -17.43 -1.68
CA ARG A 364 -6.41 -16.33 -0.87
C ARG A 364 -6.72 -14.95 -1.50
N GLY A 365 -6.56 -14.83 -2.82
CA GLY A 365 -6.89 -13.60 -3.56
C GLY A 365 -8.35 -13.19 -3.36
N ILE A 366 -9.28 -14.14 -3.37
CA ILE A 366 -10.71 -13.92 -3.03
C ILE A 366 -10.83 -13.38 -1.59
N GLY A 367 -10.16 -14.03 -0.63
CA GLY A 367 -10.21 -13.63 0.78
C GLY A 367 -9.71 -12.19 0.99
N CYS A 368 -8.55 -11.84 0.44
CA CYS A 368 -8.00 -10.48 0.55
C CYS A 368 -8.90 -9.44 -0.15
N GLY A 369 -9.41 -9.76 -1.35
CA GLY A 369 -10.29 -8.87 -2.09
C GLY A 369 -11.62 -8.60 -1.39
N LEU A 370 -12.19 -9.60 -0.73
CA LEU A 370 -13.42 -9.45 0.05
C LEU A 370 -13.24 -8.59 1.31
N GLY A 371 -12.03 -8.49 1.86
CA GLY A 371 -11.82 -7.87 3.18
C GLY A 371 -11.42 -6.41 3.14
N LEU A 372 -10.50 -6.01 2.25
CA LEU A 372 -9.80 -4.74 2.36
C LEU A 372 -10.72 -3.53 2.15
N SER A 373 -11.39 -3.48 1.02
CA SER A 373 -12.22 -2.33 0.63
C SER A 373 -13.44 -2.15 1.56
N PRO A 374 -14.22 -3.19 1.90
CA PRO A 374 -15.35 -3.03 2.83
C PRO A 374 -14.94 -2.59 4.23
N ALA A 375 -13.79 -3.09 4.74
CA ALA A 375 -13.30 -2.69 6.06
C ALA A 375 -12.93 -1.20 6.10
N ILE A 376 -12.28 -0.68 5.04
CA ILE A 376 -11.95 0.74 4.94
C ILE A 376 -13.21 1.58 4.81
N THR A 377 -14.12 1.23 3.89
CA THR A 377 -15.36 1.99 3.66
C THR A 377 -16.21 2.06 4.93
N TRP A 378 -16.34 0.95 5.65
CA TRP A 378 -17.06 0.89 6.92
C TRP A 378 -16.39 1.73 8.00
N ALA A 379 -15.05 1.69 8.12
CA ALA A 379 -14.31 2.52 9.06
C ALA A 379 -14.51 4.03 8.78
N MET A 380 -14.54 4.43 7.51
CA MET A 380 -14.75 5.82 7.13
C MET A 380 -16.20 6.28 7.36
N SER A 381 -17.19 5.40 7.17
CA SER A 381 -18.61 5.77 7.33
C SER A 381 -19.00 6.18 8.75
N VAL A 382 -18.24 5.77 9.77
CA VAL A 382 -18.50 6.12 11.18
C VAL A 382 -17.78 7.39 11.64
N VAL A 383 -16.96 8.00 10.78
CA VAL A 383 -16.20 9.24 11.02
C VAL A 383 -16.24 10.17 9.80
N ALA A 384 -17.40 10.26 9.15
CA ALA A 384 -17.57 10.94 7.87
C ALA A 384 -17.20 12.44 7.91
N ASP A 385 -17.34 13.11 9.05
CA ASP A 385 -16.98 14.52 9.23
C ASP A 385 -15.46 14.75 9.25
N ASP A 386 -14.67 13.75 9.67
CA ASP A 386 -13.21 13.81 9.82
C ASP A 386 -12.47 12.91 8.80
N VAL A 387 -12.98 12.80 7.57
CA VAL A 387 -12.51 11.85 6.54
C VAL A 387 -11.04 12.07 6.18
N GLU A 388 -10.55 13.31 6.15
CA GLU A 388 -9.16 13.62 5.83
C GLU A 388 -8.21 13.00 6.86
N ASP A 389 -8.49 13.23 8.12
CA ASP A 389 -7.71 12.72 9.24
C ASP A 389 -7.83 11.19 9.35
N ALA A 390 -9.05 10.67 9.19
CA ALA A 390 -9.31 9.23 9.18
C ALA A 390 -8.55 8.51 8.06
N THR A 391 -8.54 9.09 6.86
CA THR A 391 -7.81 8.55 5.70
C THR A 391 -6.30 8.55 5.95
N ALA A 392 -5.76 9.64 6.51
CA ALA A 392 -4.33 9.73 6.85
C ALA A 392 -3.94 8.69 7.90
N VAL A 393 -4.72 8.56 8.98
CA VAL A 393 -4.49 7.57 10.04
C VAL A 393 -4.57 6.14 9.50
N ASN A 394 -5.62 5.81 8.74
CA ASN A 394 -5.81 4.47 8.18
C ASN A 394 -4.67 4.09 7.22
N ASN A 395 -4.32 4.97 6.29
CA ASN A 395 -3.27 4.69 5.30
C ASN A 395 -1.88 4.60 5.95
N THR A 396 -1.55 5.49 6.90
CA THR A 396 -0.28 5.44 7.64
C THR A 396 -0.18 4.12 8.42
N THR A 397 -1.24 3.75 9.15
CA THR A 397 -1.27 2.50 9.92
C THR A 397 -1.06 1.29 9.01
N ARG A 398 -1.75 1.23 7.86
CA ARG A 398 -1.60 0.14 6.90
C ARG A 398 -0.18 0.06 6.33
N GLN A 399 0.42 1.18 5.95
CA GLN A 399 1.77 1.20 5.38
C GLN A 399 2.83 0.73 6.38
N VAL A 400 2.78 1.25 7.61
CA VAL A 400 3.71 0.83 8.68
C VAL A 400 3.51 -0.65 9.01
N VAL A 401 2.27 -1.09 9.19
CA VAL A 401 1.95 -2.49 9.52
C VAL A 401 2.27 -3.42 8.34
N GLY A 402 2.11 -2.97 7.09
CA GLY A 402 2.52 -3.72 5.89
C GLY A 402 4.04 -3.91 5.79
N ALA A 403 4.82 -2.87 6.08
CA ALA A 403 6.28 -2.95 6.13
C ALA A 403 6.75 -3.92 7.23
N ILE A 404 6.10 -3.88 8.41
CA ILE A 404 6.33 -4.86 9.48
C ILE A 404 5.98 -6.28 8.97
N GLY A 405 4.87 -6.43 8.25
CA GLY A 405 4.38 -7.71 7.75
C GLY A 405 5.36 -8.41 6.82
N SER A 406 5.90 -7.69 5.84
CA SER A 406 6.92 -8.25 4.94
C SER A 406 8.18 -8.68 5.69
N SER A 407 8.67 -7.84 6.60
CA SER A 407 9.90 -8.09 7.35
C SER A 407 9.76 -9.23 8.35
N VAL A 408 8.68 -9.22 9.16
CA VAL A 408 8.41 -10.29 10.15
C VAL A 408 8.24 -11.63 9.46
N THR A 409 7.59 -11.66 8.30
CA THR A 409 7.43 -12.90 7.51
C THR A 409 8.78 -13.48 7.11
N VAL A 410 9.69 -12.66 6.58
CA VAL A 410 11.04 -13.10 6.19
C VAL A 410 11.82 -13.58 7.42
N VAL A 411 11.80 -12.83 8.51
CA VAL A 411 12.51 -13.18 9.76
C VAL A 411 12.05 -14.52 10.32
N ILE A 412 10.74 -14.77 10.36
CA ILE A 412 10.19 -16.04 10.84
C ILE A 412 10.62 -17.18 9.92
N MET A 413 10.56 -16.99 8.60
CA MET A 413 11.07 -17.99 7.66
C MET A 413 12.56 -18.28 7.90
N GLN A 414 13.35 -17.26 8.22
CA GLN A 414 14.78 -17.36 8.50
C GLN A 414 15.09 -18.09 9.80
N ILE A 415 14.48 -17.70 10.89
CA ILE A 415 14.71 -18.30 12.21
C ILE A 415 14.36 -19.80 12.18
N LEU A 416 13.25 -20.15 11.51
CA LEU A 416 12.78 -21.53 11.40
C LEU A 416 13.58 -22.38 10.39
N ALA A 417 14.39 -21.75 9.55
CA ALA A 417 15.32 -22.42 8.63
C ALA A 417 16.72 -22.66 9.26
N ASN A 418 16.87 -22.60 10.59
CA ASN A 418 18.13 -22.78 11.33
C ASN A 418 19.21 -21.69 11.11
N GLY A 419 18.80 -20.43 10.96
CA GLY A 419 19.67 -19.27 11.22
C GLY A 419 20.69 -18.90 10.14
N ASN A 420 20.87 -19.68 9.08
CA ASN A 420 21.78 -19.35 7.98
C ASN A 420 21.03 -19.26 6.65
N ILE A 421 20.73 -18.02 6.22
CA ILE A 421 20.30 -17.80 4.84
C ILE A 421 21.51 -17.54 3.96
N THR A 422 22.19 -18.61 3.62
CA THR A 422 22.77 -18.76 2.29
C THR A 422 21.67 -19.29 1.38
N HIS A 423 21.67 -18.92 0.11
CA HIS A 423 20.62 -19.07 -0.91
C HIS A 423 19.83 -20.41 -1.00
N ASN A 424 20.08 -21.41 -0.17
CA ASN A 424 19.59 -22.79 -0.32
C ASN A 424 18.93 -23.42 0.92
N GLN A 425 18.51 -22.68 1.94
CA GLN A 425 18.00 -23.30 3.19
C GLN A 425 16.61 -22.85 3.64
N LEU A 426 15.80 -22.28 2.77
CA LEU A 426 14.37 -22.18 3.03
C LEU A 426 13.80 -23.61 3.02
N SER A 427 13.23 -24.04 4.15
CA SER A 427 12.64 -25.37 4.27
C SER A 427 11.13 -25.34 4.10
N VAL A 428 10.54 -26.45 3.69
CA VAL A 428 9.09 -26.66 3.70
C VAL A 428 8.50 -26.33 5.08
N ASN A 429 9.21 -26.70 6.15
CA ASN A 429 8.78 -26.46 7.53
C ASN A 429 8.73 -24.94 7.87
N SER A 430 9.72 -24.15 7.44
CA SER A 430 9.72 -22.72 7.71
C SER A 430 8.57 -22.01 7.00
N PHE A 431 8.25 -22.42 5.78
CA PHE A 431 7.10 -21.92 5.04
C PHE A 431 5.76 -22.31 5.69
N SER A 432 5.63 -23.59 6.09
CA SER A 432 4.42 -24.08 6.77
C SER A 432 4.17 -23.35 8.10
N MET A 433 5.22 -23.14 8.93
CA MET A 433 5.10 -22.41 10.19
C MET A 433 4.79 -20.92 9.98
N THR A 434 5.32 -20.31 8.94
CA THR A 434 4.96 -18.93 8.57
C THR A 434 3.51 -18.84 8.11
N SER A 435 3.04 -19.84 7.36
CA SER A 435 1.61 -19.95 6.98
C SER A 435 0.71 -20.12 8.22
N LEU A 436 1.14 -20.87 9.24
CA LEU A 436 0.43 -20.99 10.52
C LEU A 436 0.33 -19.65 11.25
N MET A 437 1.39 -18.83 11.26
CA MET A 437 1.32 -17.46 11.79
C MET A 437 0.24 -16.64 11.07
N MET A 438 0.17 -16.72 9.73
CA MET A 438 -0.86 -16.02 8.95
C MET A 438 -2.27 -16.51 9.30
N ILE A 439 -2.46 -17.81 9.56
CA ILE A 439 -3.73 -18.37 10.06
C ILE A 439 -4.09 -17.74 11.41
N ILE A 440 -3.16 -17.68 12.36
CA ILE A 440 -3.39 -17.08 13.68
C ILE A 440 -3.85 -15.63 13.54
N ILE A 441 -3.18 -14.84 12.70
CA ILE A 441 -3.58 -13.45 12.43
C ILE A 441 -4.99 -13.41 11.83
N THR A 442 -5.31 -14.32 10.90
CA THR A 442 -6.63 -14.36 10.28
C THR A 442 -7.73 -14.77 11.27
N VAL A 443 -7.42 -15.68 12.20
CA VAL A 443 -8.34 -16.04 13.31
C VAL A 443 -8.59 -14.83 14.21
N VAL A 444 -7.57 -14.02 14.50
CA VAL A 444 -7.74 -12.76 15.23
C VAL A 444 -8.65 -11.80 14.44
N LEU A 445 -8.50 -11.69 13.12
CA LEU A 445 -9.42 -10.91 12.28
C LEU A 445 -10.86 -11.43 12.35
N LEU A 446 -11.05 -12.73 12.31
CA LEU A 446 -12.36 -13.36 12.44
C LEU A 446 -13.00 -13.04 13.80
N ILE A 447 -12.24 -13.14 14.88
CA ILE A 447 -12.68 -12.80 16.24
C ILE A 447 -13.07 -11.31 16.31
N ILE A 448 -12.23 -10.41 15.80
CA ILE A 448 -12.53 -8.97 15.73
C ILE A 448 -13.85 -8.75 14.98
N THR A 449 -14.04 -9.43 13.86
CA THR A 449 -15.26 -9.29 13.04
C THR A 449 -16.49 -9.77 13.79
N ILE A 450 -16.44 -10.92 14.43
CA ILE A 450 -17.59 -11.50 15.14
C ILE A 450 -17.98 -10.65 16.36
N LEU A 451 -17.00 -10.23 17.15
CA LEU A 451 -17.23 -9.57 18.43
C LEU A 451 -17.45 -8.07 18.33
N PHE A 452 -16.76 -7.39 17.43
CA PHE A 452 -16.66 -5.93 17.46
C PHE A 452 -17.22 -5.24 16.22
N ILE A 453 -17.30 -5.90 15.05
CA ILE A 453 -17.87 -5.29 13.85
C ILE A 453 -19.37 -5.47 13.85
N LYS A 454 -20.08 -4.35 13.73
CA LYS A 454 -21.54 -4.27 13.62
C LYS A 454 -21.93 -3.77 12.23
N ASN A 455 -23.10 -4.14 11.74
CA ASN A 455 -23.64 -3.51 10.55
C ASN A 455 -24.07 -2.07 10.85
N LYS A 456 -24.10 -1.21 9.83
CA LYS A 456 -24.39 0.23 10.00
C LYS A 456 -25.68 0.49 10.77
N ASN A 457 -26.71 -0.29 10.52
CA ASN A 457 -28.01 -0.16 11.20
C ASN A 457 -27.93 -0.43 12.72
N ASP A 458 -26.99 -1.32 13.12
CA ASP A 458 -26.82 -1.71 14.52
C ASP A 458 -25.98 -0.70 15.32
N ILE A 459 -25.31 0.26 14.65
CA ILE A 459 -24.46 1.29 15.27
C ILE A 459 -25.28 2.51 15.68
N VAL A 460 -26.36 2.81 14.97
CA VAL A 460 -27.23 3.98 15.25
C VAL A 460 -27.99 3.81 16.55
N ASP A 461 -28.17 2.56 17.02
CA ASP A 461 -28.92 2.22 18.23
C ASP A 461 -28.04 2.13 19.50
N ASP A 462 -26.70 2.31 19.40
CA ASP A 462 -25.73 2.34 20.53
C ASP A 462 -25.27 3.78 20.87
#